data_ce2471cf74f1f93c3f737ae760091818
#
_entry.id   ce2471cf74f1f93c3f737ae760091818
#
_cell.length_a   1.000
_cell.length_b   1.000
_cell.length_c   1.000
_cell.angle_alpha   90.00
_cell.angle_beta   90.00
_cell.angle_gamma   90.00
#
_symmetry.space_group_name_H-M   'P 1'
#
loop_
_entity.id
_entity.type
_entity.pdbx_description
1 polymer ?
#
loop_
_entity_poly.entity_id
_entity_poly.type
_entity_poly.pdbx_seq_one_letter_code
_entity_poly.pdbx_strand_id
1 'polypeptide(L)'
;MTIRKILTEPDPFLRQKSKPVEQVDDEIKTLMDDMLETMYAAPGIGLAAVQIGVPKRVIVIDLSKDNEKKNPLFFVNPEILKKSEEDASYEEGCLSVPNQFAEVSRPDTCKVKYLDYDGKEKILDAKGLLATCIQHEMDHLEGILFIDYLSKLKKSIIIKKLSKQKKNLERIVV
;
A
#
# COMPACT_ATOMS: atom_id res chain seq x y z
N MET A 1 -14.56 -5.15 -13.19
CA MET A 1 -13.21 -4.86 -12.69
C MET A 1 -12.55 -3.85 -13.62
N THR A 2 -12.00 -2.79 -13.04
CA THR A 2 -11.43 -1.67 -13.80
C THR A 2 -10.06 -1.34 -13.26
N ILE A 3 -9.07 -1.28 -14.15
CA ILE A 3 -7.72 -0.82 -13.77
C ILE A 3 -7.79 0.69 -13.52
N ARG A 4 -7.36 1.11 -12.35
CA ARG A 4 -7.34 2.51 -11.91
C ARG A 4 -5.96 3.12 -12.08
N LYS A 5 -5.90 4.43 -12.25
CA LYS A 5 -4.62 5.17 -12.26
C LYS A 5 -4.05 5.20 -10.84
N ILE A 6 -2.78 4.79 -10.70
CA ILE A 6 -2.05 4.91 -9.44
C ILE A 6 -1.46 6.32 -9.34
N LEU A 7 -1.76 7.00 -8.23
CA LEU A 7 -1.16 8.29 -7.89
C LEU A 7 0.28 8.09 -7.46
N THR A 8 1.15 9.01 -7.84
CA THR A 8 2.58 8.93 -7.53
C THR A 8 3.05 10.19 -6.80
N GLU A 9 4.03 10.02 -5.93
CA GLU A 9 4.70 11.14 -5.26
C GLU A 9 5.21 12.16 -6.33
N PRO A 10 5.05 13.46 -6.21
CA PRO A 10 4.63 14.20 -4.99
C PRO A 10 3.13 14.58 -4.95
N ASP A 11 2.23 13.77 -5.43
CA ASP A 11 0.80 14.06 -5.37
C ASP A 11 0.34 14.22 -3.90
N PRO A 12 -0.20 15.38 -3.50
CA PRO A 12 -0.58 15.63 -2.12
C PRO A 12 -1.74 14.73 -1.63
N PHE A 13 -2.49 14.11 -2.53
CA PHE A 13 -3.56 13.17 -2.17
C PHE A 13 -3.04 11.97 -1.39
N LEU A 14 -1.79 11.53 -1.66
CA LEU A 14 -1.13 10.43 -0.95
C LEU A 14 -0.90 10.72 0.54
N ARG A 15 -0.97 11.99 0.95
CA ARG A 15 -0.80 12.42 2.34
C ARG A 15 -2.12 12.53 3.11
N GLN A 16 -3.24 12.23 2.47
CA GLN A 16 -4.52 12.23 3.15
C GLN A 16 -4.66 11.03 4.08
N LYS A 17 -5.26 11.28 5.23
CA LYS A 17 -5.66 10.23 6.16
C LYS A 17 -6.95 9.57 5.66
N SER A 18 -6.92 8.26 5.51
CA SER A 18 -8.07 7.47 5.05
C SER A 18 -9.12 7.31 6.16
N LYS A 19 -10.38 7.33 5.75
CA LYS A 19 -11.53 7.21 6.65
C LYS A 19 -11.99 5.76 6.79
N PRO A 20 -12.51 5.36 7.95
CA PRO A 20 -13.12 4.05 8.12
C PRO A 20 -14.27 3.80 7.14
N VAL A 21 -14.43 2.55 6.77
CA VAL A 21 -15.57 2.05 5.99
C VAL A 21 -16.69 1.65 6.98
N GLU A 22 -17.90 2.08 6.72
CA GLU A 22 -19.04 1.77 7.61
C GLU A 22 -19.47 0.30 7.52
N GLN A 23 -19.51 -0.23 6.28
CA GLN A 23 -19.83 -1.62 6.01
C GLN A 23 -19.23 -2.09 4.68
N VAL A 24 -18.98 -3.38 4.57
CA VAL A 24 -18.51 -3.99 3.32
C VAL A 24 -19.71 -4.31 2.44
N ASP A 25 -20.12 -3.33 1.65
CA ASP A 25 -21.19 -3.44 0.68
C ASP A 25 -20.66 -3.70 -0.74
N ASP A 26 -21.51 -3.72 -1.74
CA ASP A 26 -21.14 -3.98 -3.12
C ASP A 26 -20.18 -2.90 -3.69
N GLU A 27 -20.30 -1.65 -3.24
CA GLU A 27 -19.38 -0.58 -3.63
C GLU A 27 -17.95 -0.88 -3.11
N ILE A 28 -17.82 -1.32 -1.86
CA ILE A 28 -16.53 -1.67 -1.28
C ILE A 28 -15.96 -2.94 -1.93
N LYS A 29 -16.79 -3.93 -2.26
CA LYS A 29 -16.34 -5.12 -3.00
C LYS A 29 -15.83 -4.75 -4.39
N THR A 30 -16.55 -3.90 -5.12
CA THR A 30 -16.11 -3.39 -6.43
C THR A 30 -14.79 -2.62 -6.30
N LEU A 31 -14.63 -1.80 -5.28
CA LEU A 31 -13.38 -1.10 -4.99
C LEU A 31 -12.22 -2.11 -4.78
N MET A 32 -12.43 -3.13 -3.96
CA MET A 32 -11.42 -4.17 -3.70
C MET A 32 -11.04 -4.93 -4.97
N ASP A 33 -12.00 -5.24 -5.83
CA ASP A 33 -11.76 -5.92 -7.12
C ASP A 33 -10.95 -5.02 -8.07
N ASP A 34 -11.30 -3.74 -8.18
CA ASP A 34 -10.55 -2.77 -8.98
C ASP A 34 -9.13 -2.57 -8.46
N MET A 35 -8.95 -2.53 -7.13
CA MET A 35 -7.64 -2.42 -6.48
C MET A 35 -6.77 -3.65 -6.79
N LEU A 36 -7.33 -4.84 -6.69
CA LEU A 36 -6.62 -6.08 -6.96
C LEU A 36 -6.14 -6.15 -8.41
N GLU A 37 -7.02 -5.86 -9.36
CA GLU A 37 -6.68 -5.83 -10.78
C GLU A 37 -5.62 -4.78 -11.10
N THR A 38 -5.76 -3.59 -10.52
CA THR A 38 -4.78 -2.49 -10.65
C THR A 38 -3.41 -2.91 -10.12
N MET A 39 -3.37 -3.54 -8.95
CA MET A 39 -2.14 -4.04 -8.33
C MET A 39 -1.45 -5.09 -9.20
N TYR A 40 -2.19 -6.04 -9.76
CA TYR A 40 -1.61 -7.06 -10.63
C TYR A 40 -1.10 -6.47 -11.95
N ALA A 41 -1.81 -5.51 -12.52
CA ALA A 41 -1.40 -4.84 -13.76
C ALA A 41 -0.12 -4.01 -13.58
N ALA A 42 0.12 -3.48 -12.38
CA ALA A 42 1.29 -2.67 -12.04
C ALA A 42 2.48 -3.49 -11.47
N PRO A 43 2.53 -4.79 -11.61
CA PRO A 43 3.13 -5.88 -10.86
C PRO A 43 3.56 -5.52 -9.43
N GLY A 44 2.58 -5.18 -8.60
CA GLY A 44 2.76 -4.92 -7.17
C GLY A 44 2.31 -6.10 -6.31
N ILE A 45 2.69 -6.08 -5.04
CA ILE A 45 2.28 -7.08 -4.03
C ILE A 45 1.33 -6.52 -2.98
N GLY A 46 1.13 -5.21 -2.95
CA GLY A 46 0.21 -4.52 -2.06
C GLY A 46 -0.28 -3.21 -2.67
N LEU A 47 -1.46 -2.78 -2.26
CA LEU A 47 -2.04 -1.51 -2.67
C LEU A 47 -3.06 -1.04 -1.63
N ALA A 48 -3.01 0.25 -1.29
CA ALA A 48 -4.01 0.92 -0.46
C ALA A 48 -4.93 1.80 -1.33
N ALA A 49 -6.19 1.91 -0.93
CA ALA A 49 -7.20 2.63 -1.71
C ALA A 49 -6.85 4.10 -1.98
N VAL A 50 -6.15 4.76 -1.06
CA VAL A 50 -5.70 6.15 -1.25
C VAL A 50 -4.77 6.31 -2.46
N GLN A 51 -4.02 5.28 -2.81
CA GLN A 51 -3.12 5.30 -3.98
C GLN A 51 -3.87 5.37 -5.33
N ILE A 52 -5.14 5.03 -5.34
CA ILE A 52 -6.02 5.18 -6.51
C ILE A 52 -7.08 6.27 -6.33
N GLY A 53 -6.84 7.20 -5.42
CA GLY A 53 -7.68 8.36 -5.21
C GLY A 53 -8.91 8.13 -4.33
N VAL A 54 -8.97 7.05 -3.56
CA VAL A 54 -10.09 6.72 -2.67
C VAL A 54 -9.60 6.72 -1.22
N PRO A 55 -9.93 7.75 -0.40
CA PRO A 55 -9.40 7.87 0.95
C PRO A 55 -10.20 7.02 1.96
N LYS A 56 -10.31 5.72 1.70
CA LYS A 56 -10.96 4.72 2.55
C LYS A 56 -9.94 3.73 3.10
N ARG A 57 -10.17 3.22 4.28
CA ARG A 57 -9.28 2.27 4.94
C ARG A 57 -9.46 0.86 4.38
N VAL A 58 -8.96 0.67 3.16
CA VAL A 58 -9.00 -0.59 2.41
C VAL A 58 -7.62 -0.89 1.83
N ILE A 59 -7.15 -2.12 2.00
CA ILE A 59 -5.86 -2.62 1.52
C ILE A 59 -6.05 -3.96 0.84
N VAL A 60 -5.30 -4.22 -0.23
CA VAL A 60 -5.17 -5.53 -0.86
C VAL A 60 -3.70 -5.95 -0.86
N ILE A 61 -3.43 -7.23 -0.59
CA ILE A 61 -2.07 -7.80 -0.59
C ILE A 61 -2.14 -9.19 -1.21
N ASP A 62 -1.20 -9.51 -2.11
CA ASP A 62 -0.97 -10.86 -2.58
C ASP A 62 0.53 -11.10 -2.74
N LEU A 63 1.06 -12.02 -1.95
CA LEU A 63 2.48 -12.40 -1.97
C LEU A 63 2.76 -13.63 -2.84
N SER A 64 1.75 -14.19 -3.53
CA SER A 64 1.93 -15.32 -4.42
C SER A 64 2.86 -14.96 -5.58
N LYS A 65 3.77 -15.88 -5.92
CA LYS A 65 4.68 -15.72 -7.05
C LYS A 65 3.95 -15.96 -8.38
N ASP A 66 4.57 -15.55 -9.47
CA ASP A 66 3.97 -15.65 -10.82
C ASP A 66 3.55 -17.07 -11.20
N ASN A 67 4.25 -18.09 -10.70
CA ASN A 67 3.97 -19.50 -10.97
C ASN A 67 3.04 -20.15 -9.93
N GLU A 68 2.56 -19.39 -8.96
CA GLU A 68 1.71 -19.88 -7.89
C GLU A 68 0.24 -19.47 -8.12
N LYS A 69 -0.66 -20.22 -7.49
CA LYS A 69 -2.07 -19.82 -7.44
C LYS A 69 -2.21 -18.51 -6.70
N LYS A 70 -2.89 -17.54 -7.27
CA LYS A 70 -3.17 -16.26 -6.63
C LYS A 70 -3.95 -16.46 -5.32
N ASN A 71 -3.52 -15.75 -4.29
CA ASN A 71 -4.08 -15.83 -2.94
C ASN A 71 -4.20 -14.43 -2.32
N PRO A 72 -5.07 -13.57 -2.87
CA PRO A 72 -5.21 -12.20 -2.38
C PRO A 72 -5.83 -12.15 -0.99
N LEU A 73 -5.32 -11.24 -0.18
CA LEU A 73 -5.87 -10.87 1.12
C LEU A 73 -6.45 -9.47 1.03
N PHE A 74 -7.63 -9.30 1.61
CA PHE A 74 -8.34 -8.03 1.65
C PHE A 74 -8.49 -7.59 3.11
N PHE A 75 -8.13 -6.35 3.39
CA PHE A 75 -8.18 -5.78 4.73
C PHE A 75 -9.02 -4.51 4.71
N VAL A 76 -10.19 -4.56 5.30
CA VAL A 76 -11.06 -3.39 5.51
C VAL A 76 -11.00 -2.98 6.97
N ASN A 77 -10.77 -1.70 7.22
CA ASN A 77 -10.58 -1.14 8.57
C ASN A 77 -9.52 -1.90 9.39
N PRO A 78 -8.32 -2.14 8.86
CA PRO A 78 -7.31 -2.87 9.60
C PRO A 78 -6.83 -2.08 10.82
N GLU A 79 -6.60 -2.81 11.91
CA GLU A 79 -6.09 -2.29 13.17
C GLU A 79 -4.99 -3.21 13.68
N ILE A 80 -3.81 -2.67 13.99
CA ILE A 80 -2.72 -3.45 14.58
C ILE A 80 -2.96 -3.55 16.08
N LEU A 81 -3.16 -4.79 16.56
CA LEU A 81 -3.38 -5.09 17.97
C LEU A 81 -2.07 -5.26 18.73
N LYS A 82 -1.03 -5.79 18.06
CA LYS A 82 0.27 -6.07 18.66
C LYS A 82 1.36 -6.07 17.59
N LYS A 83 2.55 -5.59 17.96
CA LYS A 83 3.79 -5.67 17.15
C LYS A 83 4.89 -6.32 17.98
N SER A 84 5.81 -7.02 17.32
CA SER A 84 7.02 -7.51 17.97
C SER A 84 7.95 -6.36 18.37
N GLU A 85 8.78 -6.59 19.38
CA GLU A 85 9.88 -5.70 19.74
C GLU A 85 11.07 -5.85 18.78
N GLU A 86 11.23 -7.04 18.21
CA GLU A 86 12.25 -7.34 17.21
C GLU A 86 11.83 -6.83 15.85
N ASP A 87 12.77 -6.20 15.16
CA ASP A 87 12.60 -5.68 13.82
C ASP A 87 13.24 -6.60 12.78
N ALA A 88 12.70 -6.56 11.57
CA ALA A 88 13.31 -7.09 10.37
C ALA A 88 13.45 -6.00 9.32
N SER A 89 14.52 -6.05 8.55
CA SER A 89 14.78 -5.10 7.47
C SER A 89 14.52 -5.73 6.12
N TYR A 90 13.77 -5.04 5.29
CA TYR A 90 13.52 -5.40 3.90
C TYR A 90 13.77 -4.22 2.98
N GLU A 91 14.22 -4.50 1.77
CA GLU A 91 14.24 -3.50 0.72
C GLU A 91 12.80 -3.26 0.25
N GLU A 92 12.29 -2.06 0.54
CA GLU A 92 10.93 -1.67 0.17
C GLU A 92 10.93 -0.80 -1.08
N GLY A 93 9.89 -0.98 -1.87
CA GLY A 93 9.48 -0.13 -2.96
C GLY A 93 7.99 0.14 -2.86
N CYS A 94 7.47 1.04 -3.67
CA CYS A 94 6.06 1.40 -3.66
C CYS A 94 5.60 1.79 -5.06
N LEU A 95 4.41 1.35 -5.46
CA LEU A 95 3.83 1.73 -6.75
C LEU A 95 3.61 3.24 -6.88
N SER A 96 3.46 3.94 -5.76
CA SER A 96 3.38 5.41 -5.70
C SER A 96 4.73 6.13 -5.68
N VAL A 97 5.83 5.38 -5.57
CA VAL A 97 7.22 5.87 -5.60
C VAL A 97 8.00 5.05 -6.63
N PRO A 98 7.69 5.19 -7.91
CA PRO A 98 8.17 4.27 -8.95
C PRO A 98 9.69 4.31 -9.09
N ASN A 99 10.28 3.11 -9.27
CA ASN A 99 11.72 2.89 -9.51
C ASN A 99 12.66 3.38 -8.39
N GLN A 100 12.13 3.55 -7.17
CA GLN A 100 12.91 3.90 -6.00
C GLN A 100 12.75 2.80 -4.94
N PHE A 101 13.86 2.37 -4.37
CA PHE A 101 13.91 1.31 -3.35
C PHE A 101 14.82 1.75 -2.22
N ALA A 102 14.49 1.34 -1.01
CA ALA A 102 15.34 1.57 0.16
C ALA A 102 15.05 0.54 1.25
N GLU A 103 16.06 0.25 2.05
CA GLU A 103 15.92 -0.60 3.21
C GLU A 103 15.15 0.12 4.31
N VAL A 104 14.12 -0.53 4.82
CA VAL A 104 13.29 -0.06 5.93
C VAL A 104 13.21 -1.14 6.99
N SER A 105 13.43 -0.77 8.25
CA SER A 105 13.30 -1.64 9.40
C SER A 105 11.91 -1.49 10.02
N ARG A 106 11.22 -2.60 10.21
CA ARG A 106 9.88 -2.65 10.81
C ARG A 106 9.76 -3.84 11.75
N PRO A 107 8.85 -3.81 12.72
CA PRO A 107 8.52 -4.99 13.52
C PRO A 107 8.33 -6.24 12.65
N ASP A 108 9.01 -7.33 13.01
CA ASP A 108 9.03 -8.58 12.23
C ASP A 108 7.69 -9.31 12.24
N THR A 109 6.91 -9.11 13.30
CA THR A 109 5.56 -9.68 13.41
C THR A 109 4.54 -8.62 13.80
N CYS A 110 3.30 -8.81 13.37
CA CYS A 110 2.19 -8.01 13.84
C CYS A 110 0.91 -8.84 13.89
N LYS A 111 0.05 -8.53 14.85
CA LYS A 111 -1.31 -9.07 14.93
C LYS A 111 -2.26 -8.00 14.44
N VAL A 112 -3.02 -8.31 13.40
CA VAL A 112 -3.95 -7.35 12.78
C VAL A 112 -5.38 -7.87 12.84
N LYS A 113 -6.30 -7.00 13.26
CA LYS A 113 -7.75 -7.21 13.23
C LYS A 113 -8.31 -6.43 12.04
N TYR A 114 -9.19 -7.06 11.27
CA TYR A 114 -9.74 -6.44 10.06
C TYR A 114 -11.05 -7.11 9.65
N LEU A 115 -11.78 -6.51 8.73
CA LEU A 115 -12.88 -7.14 8.01
C LEU A 115 -12.34 -7.67 6.67
N ASP A 116 -12.72 -8.91 6.35
CA ASP A 116 -12.33 -9.53 5.08
C ASP A 116 -13.22 -9.06 3.90
N TYR A 117 -13.06 -9.69 2.73
CA TYR A 117 -13.84 -9.37 1.52
C TYR A 117 -15.36 -9.49 1.74
N ASP A 118 -15.80 -10.40 2.60
CA ASP A 118 -17.22 -10.61 2.91
C ASP A 118 -17.71 -9.79 4.11
N GLY A 119 -16.86 -8.95 4.68
CA GLY A 119 -17.20 -8.13 5.85
C GLY A 119 -17.12 -8.89 7.16
N LYS A 120 -16.50 -10.06 7.19
CA LYS A 120 -16.33 -10.86 8.42
C LYS A 120 -15.08 -10.40 9.17
N GLU A 121 -15.21 -10.28 10.49
CA GLU A 121 -14.08 -9.95 11.35
C GLU A 121 -13.07 -11.09 11.38
N LYS A 122 -11.81 -10.77 11.15
CA LYS A 122 -10.68 -11.68 11.19
C LYS A 122 -9.56 -11.10 12.05
N ILE A 123 -8.78 -11.99 12.62
CA ILE A 123 -7.52 -11.65 13.29
C ILE A 123 -6.43 -12.51 12.63
N LEU A 124 -5.38 -11.86 12.17
CA LEU A 124 -4.25 -12.48 11.49
C LEU A 124 -2.96 -12.22 12.27
N ASP A 125 -2.24 -13.29 12.60
CA ASP A 125 -0.85 -13.19 13.06
C ASP A 125 0.08 -13.21 11.84
N ALA A 126 0.62 -12.07 11.47
CA ALA A 126 1.50 -11.91 10.33
C ALA A 126 2.96 -11.92 10.76
N LYS A 127 3.81 -12.50 9.91
CA LYS A 127 5.25 -12.63 10.13
C LYS A 127 6.02 -12.38 8.84
N GLY A 128 7.26 -11.90 8.98
CA GLY A 128 8.17 -11.72 7.85
C GLY A 128 7.64 -10.73 6.81
N LEU A 129 7.75 -11.07 5.53
CA LEU A 129 7.35 -10.19 4.44
C LEU A 129 5.87 -9.77 4.51
N LEU A 130 4.98 -10.65 4.93
CA LEU A 130 3.56 -10.32 5.09
C LEU A 130 3.35 -9.23 6.16
N ALA A 131 4.04 -9.34 7.31
CA ALA A 131 3.99 -8.31 8.34
C ALA A 131 4.52 -6.96 7.85
N THR A 132 5.62 -6.97 7.10
CA THR A 132 6.18 -5.77 6.48
C THR A 132 5.20 -5.15 5.47
N CYS A 133 4.60 -5.94 4.59
CA CYS A 133 3.62 -5.45 3.62
C CYS A 133 2.38 -4.84 4.29
N ILE A 134 1.82 -5.51 5.29
CA ILE A 134 0.66 -5.00 6.03
C ILE A 134 1.00 -3.63 6.65
N GLN A 135 2.14 -3.50 7.30
CA GLN A 135 2.56 -2.25 7.94
C GLN A 135 2.83 -1.15 6.90
N HIS A 136 3.44 -1.48 5.76
CA HIS A 136 3.64 -0.56 4.65
C HIS A 136 2.31 -0.01 4.12
N GLU A 137 1.35 -0.88 3.85
CA GLU A 137 0.04 -0.48 3.33
C GLU A 137 -0.79 0.26 4.37
N MET A 138 -0.69 -0.10 5.65
CA MET A 138 -1.35 0.63 6.73
C MET A 138 -0.80 2.04 6.91
N ASP A 139 0.49 2.25 6.66
CA ASP A 139 1.08 3.60 6.64
C ASP A 139 0.40 4.49 5.61
N HIS A 140 0.09 3.97 4.42
CA HIS A 140 -0.67 4.73 3.41
C HIS A 140 -2.01 5.24 3.94
N LEU A 141 -2.67 4.49 4.81
CA LEU A 141 -3.95 4.90 5.42
C LEU A 141 -3.79 6.11 6.36
N GLU A 142 -2.57 6.36 6.83
CA GLU A 142 -2.21 7.50 7.68
C GLU A 142 -1.47 8.61 6.91
N GLY A 143 -1.35 8.48 5.59
CA GLY A 143 -0.63 9.44 4.74
C GLY A 143 0.90 9.33 4.84
N ILE A 144 1.42 8.18 5.25
CA ILE A 144 2.85 7.90 5.43
C ILE A 144 3.34 7.05 4.26
N LEU A 145 4.48 7.42 3.68
CA LEU A 145 5.18 6.64 2.65
C LEU A 145 6.49 6.08 3.22
N PHE A 146 6.99 4.98 2.64
CA PHE A 146 8.23 4.37 3.13
C PHE A 146 9.44 5.32 3.09
N ILE A 147 9.45 6.29 2.17
CA ILE A 147 10.50 7.31 2.10
C ILE A 147 10.54 8.22 3.33
N ASP A 148 9.48 8.28 4.12
CA ASP A 148 9.43 9.06 5.37
C ASP A 148 10.33 8.46 6.46
N TYR A 149 10.68 7.18 6.35
CA TYR A 149 11.63 6.50 7.25
C TYR A 149 13.09 6.74 6.89
N LEU A 150 13.35 7.33 5.72
CA LEU A 150 14.70 7.61 5.24
C LEU A 150 15.25 8.92 5.80
N SER A 151 16.56 9.12 5.69
CA SER A 151 17.17 10.41 6.01
C SER A 151 16.56 11.53 5.16
N LYS A 152 16.54 12.75 5.69
CA LYS A 152 16.04 13.92 4.95
C LYS A 152 16.69 14.09 3.59
N LEU A 153 18.01 13.80 3.51
CA LEU A 153 18.77 13.88 2.25
C LEU A 153 18.29 12.83 1.23
N LYS A 154 18.19 11.56 1.62
CA LYS A 154 17.71 10.49 0.74
C LYS A 154 16.28 10.74 0.27
N LYS A 155 15.39 11.11 1.17
CA LYS A 155 13.99 11.46 0.85
C LYS A 155 13.93 12.63 -0.16
N SER A 156 14.70 13.69 0.07
CA SER A 156 14.75 14.86 -0.81
C SER A 156 15.24 14.50 -2.21
N ILE A 157 16.26 13.66 -2.33
CA ILE A 157 16.79 13.19 -3.63
C ILE A 157 15.71 12.42 -4.40
N ILE A 158 15.00 11.50 -3.73
CA ILE A 158 13.92 10.71 -4.33
C ILE A 158 12.79 11.62 -4.84
N ILE A 159 12.32 12.55 -4.00
CA ILE A 159 11.24 13.48 -4.37
C ILE A 159 11.64 14.34 -5.57
N LYS A 160 12.86 14.85 -5.61
CA LYS A 160 13.37 15.62 -6.76
C LYS A 160 13.40 14.81 -8.06
N LYS A 161 13.85 13.56 -7.99
CA LYS A 161 13.86 12.64 -9.15
C LYS A 161 12.45 12.41 -9.68
N LEU A 162 11.49 12.15 -8.80
CA LEU A 162 10.09 11.91 -9.18
C LEU A 162 9.44 13.15 -9.77
N SER A 163 9.67 14.32 -9.18
CA SER A 163 9.15 15.60 -9.70
C SER A 163 9.72 15.91 -11.09
N LYS A 164 11.01 15.64 -11.34
CA LYS A 164 11.64 15.82 -12.64
C LYS A 164 11.07 14.87 -13.70
N GLN A 165 10.87 13.59 -13.35
CA GLN A 165 10.26 12.60 -14.23
C GLN A 165 8.83 12.99 -14.62
N LYS A 166 8.02 13.45 -13.68
CA LYS A 166 6.66 13.93 -13.92
C LYS A 166 6.62 15.12 -14.89
N LYS A 167 7.48 16.12 -14.71
CA LYS A 167 7.60 17.27 -15.61
C LYS A 167 8.04 16.85 -17.03
N ASN A 168 8.96 15.91 -17.17
CA ASN A 168 9.38 15.42 -18.47
C ASN A 168 8.25 14.69 -19.20
N LEU A 169 7.45 13.87 -18.50
CA LEU A 169 6.27 13.22 -19.08
C LEU A 169 5.22 14.23 -19.53
N GLU A 170 4.96 15.27 -18.76
CA GLU A 170 4.06 16.35 -19.13
C GLU A 170 4.53 17.12 -20.37
N ARG A 171 5.83 17.30 -20.56
CA ARG A 171 6.41 17.93 -21.74
C ARG A 171 6.29 17.09 -23.03
N ILE A 172 6.28 15.78 -22.91
CA ILE A 172 6.20 14.86 -24.06
C ILE A 172 4.75 14.81 -24.60
N VAL A 173 3.75 15.06 -23.77
CA VAL A 173 2.33 14.99 -24.12
C VAL A 173 1.83 16.28 -24.80
N VAL A 174 2.62 17.33 -24.82
CA VAL A 174 2.34 18.56 -25.54
C VAL A 174 2.99 18.51 -26.92
#